data_f792f1103803834671d58c30b1c95c8c
#
_entry.id   f792f1103803834671d58c30b1c95c8c
#
_cell.length_a   1.000
_cell.length_b   1.000
_cell.length_c   1.000
_cell.angle_alpha   90.00
_cell.angle_beta   90.00
_cell.angle_gamma   90.00
#
_symmetry.space_group_name_H-M   'P 1'
#
loop_
_entity.id
_entity.type
_entity.pdbx_description
1 polymer ?
#
loop_
_entity_poly.entity_id
_entity_poly.type
_entity_poly.pdbx_seq_one_letter_code
_entity_poly.pdbx_strand_id
1 'polypeptide(L)'
;MDNGEQDGRYVGSFAPRMYPLGADRKQQYFNFQRHFQEMGDQLGNKMATLVSLNFGHYFLKEGVYTLIGAETAQGLPNSQIYYSFIRGAGKQYGVNWFGNASVWNRWGWKSYDSNAEGIDNDYNSGGPLKGTSLGLLKRLIYTHLMYDCVAVGFEGSMRIDDKKLSPIGKIQQSAVKWVDKYGDPGVMYTPVALMTDFFSGWSFPRHLYSRQAYKVWGNLPYELPDYLTDGMLDVLYPGYQDASYYKDERGFITPNPYGDIADCLMSDAPLWVLKQYPVLVIADELHPGQEQRIRALR
;
A
#
# COMPACT_ATOMS: atom_id res chain seq x y z
N MET A 1 12.01 5.14 -10.96
CA MET A 1 11.18 4.66 -9.82
C MET A 1 9.85 4.30 -10.39
N ASP A 2 9.43 3.11 -10.15
CA ASP A 2 8.17 2.64 -10.65
C ASP A 2 7.06 3.03 -9.69
N ASN A 3 6.01 3.63 -10.18
CA ASN A 3 4.91 4.19 -9.41
C ASN A 3 3.79 3.17 -9.13
N GLY A 4 4.12 1.99 -8.72
CA GLY A 4 3.17 0.94 -8.38
C GLY A 4 3.18 -0.22 -9.38
N GLU A 5 3.99 -0.16 -10.41
CA GLU A 5 4.18 -1.29 -11.32
C GLU A 5 4.92 -2.43 -10.64
N GLN A 6 5.63 -2.13 -9.57
CA GLN A 6 6.24 -3.11 -8.66
C GLN A 6 5.28 -3.60 -7.56
N ASP A 7 4.05 -3.15 -7.56
CA ASP A 7 3.02 -3.61 -6.63
C ASP A 7 2.37 -4.95 -7.04
N GLY A 8 2.92 -5.57 -8.07
CA GLY A 8 2.42 -6.82 -8.59
C GLY A 8 1.56 -6.71 -9.83
N ARG A 9 1.13 -5.52 -10.22
CA ARG A 9 0.31 -5.35 -11.43
C ARG A 9 1.03 -5.78 -12.70
N TYR A 10 2.32 -5.46 -12.78
CA TYR A 10 3.14 -5.71 -13.95
C TYR A 10 4.20 -6.81 -13.73
N VAL A 11 4.40 -7.25 -12.51
CA VAL A 11 5.37 -8.33 -12.25
C VAL A 11 5.01 -9.58 -13.02
N GLY A 12 3.73 -9.90 -13.16
CA GLY A 12 3.24 -10.97 -14.02
C GLY A 12 3.60 -10.77 -15.51
N SER A 13 3.88 -9.55 -15.96
CA SER A 13 4.34 -9.28 -17.33
C SER A 13 5.85 -9.11 -17.45
N PHE A 14 6.56 -8.74 -16.39
CA PHE A 14 8.02 -8.62 -16.37
C PHE A 14 8.70 -9.93 -15.98
N ALA A 15 8.27 -10.57 -14.92
CA ALA A 15 8.86 -11.82 -14.43
C ALA A 15 8.83 -12.95 -15.49
N PRO A 16 7.75 -13.19 -16.25
CA PRO A 16 7.75 -14.19 -17.30
C PRO A 16 8.70 -13.91 -18.47
N ARG A 17 9.11 -12.67 -18.65
CA ARG A 17 10.09 -12.32 -19.69
C ARG A 17 11.53 -12.59 -19.28
N MET A 18 11.79 -12.49 -17.98
CA MET A 18 13.14 -12.62 -17.42
C MET A 18 13.36 -13.99 -16.78
N TYR A 19 12.36 -14.52 -16.13
CA TYR A 19 12.40 -15.79 -15.44
C TYR A 19 11.12 -16.58 -15.70
N PRO A 20 11.18 -17.90 -15.84
CA PRO A 20 9.98 -18.72 -15.96
C PRO A 20 9.12 -18.58 -14.71
N LEU A 21 7.81 -18.75 -14.87
CA LEU A 21 6.91 -18.79 -13.72
C LEU A 21 7.30 -19.94 -12.81
N GLY A 22 7.25 -19.69 -11.49
CA GLY A 22 7.50 -20.71 -10.48
C GLY A 22 6.46 -21.83 -10.53
N ALA A 23 6.88 -23.04 -10.22
CA ALA A 23 5.97 -24.18 -10.08
C ALA A 23 5.10 -24.08 -8.82
N ASP A 24 5.57 -23.35 -7.83
CA ASP A 24 4.89 -23.06 -6.58
C ASP A 24 5.17 -21.60 -6.13
N ARG A 25 4.51 -21.18 -5.05
CA ARG A 25 4.63 -19.82 -4.51
C ARG A 25 6.01 -19.49 -4.02
N LYS A 26 6.69 -20.45 -3.41
CA LYS A 26 8.06 -20.27 -2.92
C LYS A 26 9.03 -20.02 -4.06
N GLN A 27 8.93 -20.81 -5.13
CA GLN A 27 9.76 -20.60 -6.32
C GLN A 27 9.44 -19.28 -7.01
N GLN A 28 8.16 -18.92 -7.07
CA GLN A 28 7.76 -17.63 -7.64
C GLN A 28 8.29 -16.45 -6.82
N TYR A 29 8.29 -16.56 -5.49
CA TYR A 29 8.93 -15.58 -4.62
C TYR A 29 10.42 -15.41 -4.94
N PHE A 30 11.18 -16.50 -5.10
CA PHE A 30 12.59 -16.41 -5.46
C PHE A 30 12.83 -15.83 -6.85
N ASN A 31 11.93 -16.08 -7.79
CA ASN A 31 12.01 -15.46 -9.12
C ASN A 31 11.83 -13.93 -9.02
N PHE A 32 10.88 -13.45 -8.23
CA PHE A 32 10.71 -12.02 -7.96
C PHE A 32 11.91 -11.43 -7.24
N GLN A 33 12.30 -12.05 -6.15
CA GLN A 33 13.42 -11.61 -5.34
C GLN A 33 14.68 -11.43 -6.20
N ARG A 34 15.00 -12.40 -7.02
CA ARG A 34 16.15 -12.36 -7.91
C ARG A 34 16.10 -11.15 -8.85
N HIS A 35 14.96 -10.89 -9.47
CA HIS A 35 14.80 -9.74 -10.36
C HIS A 35 15.03 -8.42 -9.62
N PHE A 36 14.41 -8.23 -8.48
CA PHE A 36 14.54 -7.00 -7.71
C PHE A 36 15.89 -6.86 -7.03
N GLN A 37 16.52 -7.97 -6.65
CA GLN A 37 17.89 -7.98 -6.14
C GLN A 37 18.88 -7.51 -7.22
N GLU A 38 18.79 -8.04 -8.42
CA GLU A 38 19.64 -7.62 -9.56
C GLU A 38 19.46 -6.12 -9.85
N MET A 39 18.25 -5.60 -9.77
CA MET A 39 17.98 -4.16 -9.91
C MET A 39 18.58 -3.36 -8.75
N GLY A 40 18.42 -3.83 -7.52
CA GLY A 40 18.98 -3.21 -6.34
C GLY A 40 20.51 -3.13 -6.38
N ASP A 41 21.16 -4.21 -6.77
CA ASP A 41 22.61 -4.28 -6.91
C ASP A 41 23.13 -3.26 -7.93
N GLN A 42 22.44 -3.10 -9.06
CA GLN A 42 22.78 -2.10 -10.09
C GLN A 42 22.64 -0.65 -9.55
N LEU A 43 21.75 -0.42 -8.61
CA LEU A 43 21.46 0.89 -8.04
C LEU A 43 22.07 1.09 -6.63
N GLY A 44 22.95 0.19 -6.21
CA GLY A 44 23.68 0.29 -4.93
C GLY A 44 22.79 0.08 -3.69
N ASN A 45 21.68 -0.64 -3.81
CA ASN A 45 20.77 -0.99 -2.70
C ASN A 45 20.23 0.22 -1.90
N LYS A 46 20.07 1.37 -2.56
CA LYS A 46 19.52 2.61 -1.97
C LYS A 46 18.26 3.03 -2.71
N MET A 47 17.28 2.16 -2.71
CA MET A 47 16.07 2.34 -3.48
C MET A 47 14.88 2.73 -2.61
N ALA A 48 14.06 3.62 -3.14
CA ALA A 48 12.70 3.86 -2.67
C ALA A 48 11.73 3.37 -3.71
N THR A 49 10.63 2.74 -3.29
CA THR A 49 9.62 2.24 -4.22
C THR A 49 8.21 2.36 -3.67
N LEU A 50 7.26 2.38 -4.58
CA LEU A 50 5.83 2.26 -4.28
C LEU A 50 5.43 0.79 -4.41
N VAL A 51 4.79 0.28 -3.40
CA VAL A 51 4.40 -1.13 -3.30
C VAL A 51 2.98 -1.27 -2.77
N SER A 52 2.40 -2.45 -2.92
CA SER A 52 1.15 -2.81 -2.27
C SER A 52 1.24 -4.18 -1.62
N LEU A 53 0.34 -4.45 -0.69
CA LEU A 53 0.25 -5.73 0.01
C LEU A 53 1.60 -6.14 0.60
N ASN A 54 1.94 -7.42 0.57
CA ASN A 54 3.18 -7.93 1.16
C ASN A 54 4.44 -7.76 0.31
N PHE A 55 4.39 -7.10 -0.85
CA PHE A 55 5.61 -6.78 -1.62
C PHE A 55 6.57 -5.90 -0.83
N GLY A 56 6.06 -4.99 -0.01
CA GLY A 56 6.90 -4.21 0.91
C GLY A 56 7.75 -5.09 1.83
N HIS A 57 7.14 -6.10 2.40
CA HIS A 57 7.85 -7.07 3.26
C HIS A 57 8.95 -7.80 2.49
N TYR A 58 8.66 -8.27 1.28
CA TYR A 58 9.64 -8.99 0.48
C TYR A 58 10.83 -8.13 0.10
N PHE A 59 10.59 -6.91 -0.33
CA PHE A 59 11.65 -5.98 -0.72
C PHE A 59 12.52 -5.57 0.46
N LEU A 60 11.92 -5.35 1.63
CA LEU A 60 12.67 -4.97 2.82
C LEU A 60 13.42 -6.15 3.44
N LYS A 61 12.87 -7.35 3.39
CA LYS A 61 13.52 -8.56 3.91
C LYS A 61 14.92 -8.77 3.34
N GLU A 62 15.07 -8.55 2.06
CA GLU A 62 16.32 -8.75 1.35
C GLU A 62 17.25 -7.52 1.39
N GLY A 63 16.83 -6.44 2.04
CA GLY A 63 17.64 -5.24 2.19
C GLY A 63 17.87 -4.44 0.91
N VAL A 64 17.12 -4.71 -0.15
CA VAL A 64 17.25 -4.05 -1.45
C VAL A 64 16.69 -2.63 -1.40
N TYR A 65 15.63 -2.43 -0.65
CA TYR A 65 14.93 -1.15 -0.54
C TYR A 65 15.08 -0.58 0.86
N THR A 66 15.27 0.73 0.91
CA THR A 66 15.50 1.47 2.15
C THR A 66 14.34 2.38 2.53
N LEU A 67 13.36 2.51 1.64
CA LEU A 67 12.16 3.30 1.86
C LEU A 67 11.03 2.75 0.99
N ILE A 68 9.86 2.54 1.58
CA ILE A 68 8.69 2.04 0.88
C ILE A 68 7.50 2.96 1.07
N GLY A 69 6.58 2.95 0.13
CA GLY A 69 5.33 3.69 0.20
C GLY A 69 4.27 3.08 -0.70
N ALA A 70 3.14 3.74 -0.81
CA ALA A 70 2.10 3.35 -1.76
C ALA A 70 1.59 4.56 -2.54
N GLU A 71 1.19 4.33 -3.78
CA GLU A 71 0.43 5.30 -4.56
C GLU A 71 -1.04 5.18 -4.19
N THR A 72 -1.59 6.21 -3.57
CA THR A 72 -2.87 6.09 -2.87
C THR A 72 -4.04 6.85 -3.45
N ALA A 73 -3.90 7.65 -4.51
CA ALA A 73 -5.10 8.28 -5.10
C ALA A 73 -5.97 7.25 -5.82
N GLN A 74 -5.34 6.36 -6.56
CA GLN A 74 -6.02 5.24 -7.20
C GLN A 74 -6.48 4.20 -6.20
N GLY A 75 -5.67 3.99 -5.16
CA GLY A 75 -6.01 3.15 -4.03
C GLY A 75 -6.73 3.90 -2.92
N LEU A 76 -7.22 5.11 -3.14
CA LEU A 76 -7.87 5.90 -2.09
C LEU A 76 -8.95 5.15 -1.32
N PRO A 77 -9.82 4.36 -1.95
CA PRO A 77 -10.75 3.50 -1.23
C PRO A 77 -10.07 2.46 -0.35
N ASN A 78 -8.87 2.03 -0.73
CA ASN A 78 -8.09 0.97 -0.08
C ASN A 78 -6.84 1.49 0.63
N SER A 79 -6.66 2.80 0.74
CA SER A 79 -5.44 3.38 1.33
C SER A 79 -5.17 2.87 2.75
N GLN A 80 -6.20 2.62 3.53
CA GLN A 80 -6.11 2.03 4.86
C GLN A 80 -5.45 0.64 4.83
N ILE A 81 -5.86 -0.22 3.89
CA ILE A 81 -5.28 -1.56 3.73
C ILE A 81 -3.84 -1.45 3.27
N TYR A 82 -3.54 -0.65 2.24
CA TYR A 82 -2.17 -0.50 1.77
C TYR A 82 -1.23 -0.08 2.88
N TYR A 83 -1.63 0.91 3.67
CA TYR A 83 -0.78 1.38 4.77
C TYR A 83 -0.75 0.44 5.97
N SER A 84 -1.71 -0.46 6.14
CA SER A 84 -1.57 -1.54 7.13
C SER A 84 -0.42 -2.47 6.78
N PHE A 85 -0.24 -2.81 5.50
CA PHE A 85 0.92 -3.58 5.02
C PHE A 85 2.21 -2.76 5.04
N ILE A 86 2.18 -1.51 4.58
CA ILE A 86 3.36 -0.63 4.55
C ILE A 86 3.91 -0.39 5.96
N ARG A 87 3.08 0.00 6.92
CA ARG A 87 3.48 0.18 8.32
C ARG A 87 3.98 -1.12 8.92
N GLY A 88 3.27 -2.22 8.66
CA GLY A 88 3.66 -3.54 9.13
C GLY A 88 5.05 -3.93 8.62
N ALA A 89 5.31 -3.76 7.33
CA ALA A 89 6.62 -4.02 6.74
C ALA A 89 7.70 -3.11 7.33
N GLY A 90 7.44 -1.80 7.42
CA GLY A 90 8.36 -0.85 8.01
C GLY A 90 8.73 -1.21 9.44
N LYS A 91 7.75 -1.51 10.29
CA LYS A 91 7.97 -1.92 11.68
C LYS A 91 8.68 -3.27 11.78
N GLN A 92 8.35 -4.23 10.91
CA GLN A 92 8.96 -5.56 10.93
C GLN A 92 10.45 -5.52 10.60
N TYR A 93 10.87 -4.63 9.70
CA TYR A 93 12.25 -4.55 9.23
C TYR A 93 13.01 -3.30 9.70
N GLY A 94 12.38 -2.44 10.50
CA GLY A 94 13.01 -1.23 11.02
C GLY A 94 13.28 -0.17 9.94
N VAL A 95 12.40 -0.03 8.97
CA VAL A 95 12.54 0.89 7.83
C VAL A 95 11.39 1.88 7.81
N ASN A 96 11.70 3.13 7.49
CA ASN A 96 10.69 4.18 7.34
C ASN A 96 9.86 4.00 6.07
N TRP A 97 8.71 4.69 6.02
CA TRP A 97 7.80 4.68 4.88
C TRP A 97 7.34 6.09 4.51
N PHE A 98 6.85 6.24 3.29
CA PHE A 98 6.40 7.52 2.76
C PHE A 98 5.01 7.42 2.13
N GLY A 99 4.34 8.58 2.01
CA GLY A 99 3.07 8.73 1.36
C GLY A 99 3.22 9.36 -0.03
N ASN A 100 2.64 8.74 -1.05
CA ASN A 100 2.50 9.33 -2.37
C ASN A 100 1.04 9.37 -2.78
N ALA A 101 0.55 10.55 -3.12
CA ALA A 101 -0.79 10.73 -3.61
C ALA A 101 -0.79 10.98 -5.12
N SER A 102 -1.35 10.07 -5.87
CA SER A 102 -1.59 10.26 -7.29
C SER A 102 -2.71 11.28 -7.50
N VAL A 103 -2.46 12.22 -8.38
CA VAL A 103 -3.40 13.31 -8.68
C VAL A 103 -4.33 13.00 -9.84
N TRP A 104 -4.15 11.86 -10.46
CA TRP A 104 -4.90 11.45 -11.64
C TRP A 104 -6.37 11.23 -11.33
N ASN A 105 -7.22 11.87 -12.11
CA ASN A 105 -8.66 11.76 -11.94
C ASN A 105 -9.15 10.35 -12.30
N ARG A 106 -9.67 9.66 -11.29
CA ARG A 106 -10.29 8.33 -11.44
C ARG A 106 -11.79 8.35 -11.16
N TRP A 107 -12.27 9.45 -10.57
CA TRP A 107 -13.64 9.58 -10.07
C TRP A 107 -14.49 10.57 -10.87
N GLY A 108 -13.98 11.03 -12.02
CA GLY A 108 -14.73 11.87 -12.94
C GLY A 108 -14.90 13.33 -12.49
N TRP A 109 -13.93 13.89 -11.77
CA TRP A 109 -13.97 15.30 -11.37
C TRP A 109 -13.50 16.23 -12.47
N LYS A 110 -14.08 17.41 -12.50
CA LYS A 110 -13.75 18.45 -13.48
C LYS A 110 -12.56 19.30 -13.06
N SER A 111 -12.19 20.22 -13.94
CA SER A 111 -11.18 21.22 -13.69
C SER A 111 -11.47 22.05 -12.43
N TYR A 112 -10.42 22.38 -11.65
CA TYR A 112 -10.54 23.11 -10.40
C TYR A 112 -10.87 24.60 -10.55
N ASP A 113 -10.61 25.19 -11.72
CA ASP A 113 -10.86 26.59 -12.03
C ASP A 113 -12.15 26.81 -12.80
N SER A 114 -12.87 25.76 -13.12
CA SER A 114 -14.18 25.85 -13.76
C SER A 114 -15.29 25.83 -12.71
N ASN A 115 -16.24 26.75 -12.85
CA ASN A 115 -17.53 26.67 -12.14
C ASN A 115 -18.45 25.62 -12.77
N ALA A 116 -17.90 24.75 -13.62
CA ALA A 116 -18.67 23.75 -14.32
C ALA A 116 -19.13 22.66 -13.35
N GLU A 117 -20.39 22.48 -13.26
CA GLU A 117 -21.01 21.35 -12.55
C GLU A 117 -20.89 20.06 -13.35
N GLY A 118 -20.74 18.95 -12.65
CA GLY A 118 -20.81 17.61 -13.23
C GLY A 118 -19.47 16.88 -13.25
N ILE A 119 -19.54 15.67 -13.76
CA ILE A 119 -18.44 14.70 -13.79
C ILE A 119 -17.69 14.82 -15.12
N ASP A 120 -16.37 14.86 -15.06
CA ASP A 120 -15.50 14.75 -16.24
C ASP A 120 -15.38 13.27 -16.62
N ASN A 121 -15.66 12.95 -17.88
CA ASN A 121 -15.49 11.60 -18.39
C ASN A 121 -14.03 11.27 -18.78
N ASP A 122 -13.13 12.23 -18.60
CA ASP A 122 -11.71 12.05 -18.89
C ASP A 122 -11.01 11.34 -17.73
N TYR A 123 -11.15 10.04 -17.68
CA TYR A 123 -10.39 9.19 -16.76
C TYR A 123 -8.89 9.35 -17.01
N ASN A 124 -8.10 9.37 -15.94
CA ASN A 124 -6.65 9.59 -15.97
C ASN A 124 -6.23 11.01 -16.36
N SER A 125 -7.11 11.98 -16.30
CA SER A 125 -6.70 13.35 -16.47
C SER A 125 -6.02 13.86 -15.21
N GLY A 126 -4.90 14.54 -15.38
CA GLY A 126 -4.15 15.20 -14.30
C GLY A 126 -3.52 16.47 -14.82
N GLY A 127 -3.15 17.33 -13.92
CA GLY A 127 -2.49 18.60 -14.26
C GLY A 127 -2.59 19.62 -13.13
N PRO A 128 -2.06 20.82 -13.31
CA PRO A 128 -2.06 21.83 -12.24
C PRO A 128 -3.47 22.31 -11.87
N LEU A 129 -4.43 22.22 -12.78
CA LEU A 129 -5.79 22.74 -12.58
C LEU A 129 -6.88 21.67 -12.71
N LYS A 130 -6.51 20.41 -12.78
CA LYS A 130 -7.45 19.28 -12.87
C LYS A 130 -6.89 18.03 -12.23
N GLY A 131 -7.74 17.02 -12.00
CA GLY A 131 -7.35 15.74 -11.42
C GLY A 131 -8.30 15.29 -10.33
N THR A 132 -7.79 14.49 -9.40
CA THR A 132 -8.56 14.03 -8.24
C THR A 132 -9.09 15.21 -7.42
N SER A 133 -10.30 15.08 -6.87
CA SER A 133 -10.95 16.11 -6.05
C SER A 133 -10.00 16.65 -4.96
N LEU A 134 -9.96 17.97 -4.83
CA LEU A 134 -9.11 18.65 -3.84
C LEU A 134 -9.42 18.21 -2.40
N GLY A 135 -10.68 17.95 -2.10
CA GLY A 135 -11.10 17.45 -0.79
C GLY A 135 -10.54 16.07 -0.48
N LEU A 136 -10.52 15.17 -1.46
CA LEU A 136 -9.92 13.84 -1.34
C LEU A 136 -8.41 13.92 -1.21
N LEU A 137 -7.75 14.74 -2.05
CA LEU A 137 -6.30 14.94 -1.98
C LEU A 137 -5.86 15.53 -0.63
N LYS A 138 -6.64 16.49 -0.10
CA LYS A 138 -6.38 17.06 1.23
C LYS A 138 -6.51 16.00 2.31
N ARG A 139 -7.57 15.20 2.30
CA ARG A 139 -7.74 14.10 3.24
C ARG A 139 -6.55 13.15 3.18
N LEU A 140 -6.15 12.75 1.98
CA LEU A 140 -5.10 11.79 1.76
C LEU A 140 -3.74 12.26 2.31
N ILE A 141 -3.34 13.51 2.05
CA ILE A 141 -2.06 14.01 2.54
C ILE A 141 -2.03 14.10 4.08
N TYR A 142 -3.14 14.49 4.71
CA TYR A 142 -3.22 14.49 6.19
C TYR A 142 -3.29 13.08 6.76
N THR A 143 -3.90 12.13 6.06
CA THR A 143 -3.88 10.71 6.44
C THR A 143 -2.45 10.16 6.43
N HIS A 144 -1.66 10.48 5.40
CA HIS A 144 -0.25 10.07 5.35
C HIS A 144 0.56 10.65 6.52
N LEU A 145 0.31 11.91 6.90
CA LEU A 145 0.94 12.48 8.09
C LEU A 145 0.56 11.71 9.37
N MET A 146 -0.72 11.37 9.51
CA MET A 146 -1.21 10.59 10.67
C MET A 146 -0.69 9.14 10.65
N TYR A 147 -0.32 8.60 9.49
CA TYR A 147 0.33 7.29 9.37
C TYR A 147 1.83 7.32 9.69
N ASP A 148 2.36 8.43 10.15
CA ASP A 148 3.78 8.61 10.47
C ASP A 148 4.69 8.41 9.23
N CYS A 149 4.25 8.88 8.07
CA CYS A 149 5.06 8.88 6.86
C CYS A 149 6.18 9.93 6.97
N VAL A 150 7.45 9.53 6.84
CA VAL A 150 8.60 10.45 6.91
C VAL A 150 8.66 11.45 5.75
N ALA A 151 7.96 11.17 4.68
CA ALA A 151 7.78 12.07 3.55
C ALA A 151 6.37 11.90 3.00
N VAL A 152 5.76 12.99 2.59
CA VAL A 152 4.42 12.99 1.98
C VAL A 152 4.41 13.92 0.79
N GLY A 153 3.90 13.45 -0.33
CA GLY A 153 3.85 14.23 -1.55
C GLY A 153 2.74 13.84 -2.50
N PHE A 154 2.58 14.67 -3.51
CA PHE A 154 1.74 14.40 -4.64
C PHE A 154 2.59 14.08 -5.88
N GLU A 155 2.03 13.32 -6.78
CA GLU A 155 2.61 12.99 -8.07
C GLU A 155 2.50 14.19 -9.03
N GLY A 156 3.43 15.13 -8.93
CA GLY A 156 3.50 16.29 -9.82
C GLY A 156 2.45 17.38 -9.57
N SER A 157 2.33 18.29 -10.53
CA SER A 157 1.27 19.33 -10.61
C SER A 157 1.19 20.36 -9.47
N MET A 158 2.31 20.57 -8.74
CA MET A 158 2.35 21.51 -7.60
C MET A 158 2.27 22.98 -8.00
N ARG A 159 2.63 23.32 -9.22
CA ARG A 159 2.69 24.70 -9.71
C ARG A 159 1.92 24.86 -11.02
N ILE A 160 1.36 26.05 -11.22
CA ILE A 160 0.81 26.48 -12.51
C ILE A 160 1.94 27.04 -13.37
N ASP A 161 2.82 27.79 -12.72
CA ASP A 161 4.02 28.39 -13.30
C ASP A 161 5.10 28.53 -12.20
N ASP A 162 6.25 29.10 -12.51
CA ASP A 162 7.37 29.24 -11.59
C ASP A 162 7.05 30.03 -10.31
N LYS A 163 6.03 30.86 -10.33
CA LYS A 163 5.67 31.77 -9.22
C LYS A 163 4.39 31.37 -8.49
N LYS A 164 3.51 30.62 -9.15
CA LYS A 164 2.16 30.37 -8.65
C LYS A 164 1.92 28.89 -8.33
N LEU A 165 1.58 28.63 -7.07
CA LEU A 165 1.15 27.30 -6.67
C LEU A 165 -0.22 26.95 -7.31
N SER A 166 -0.34 25.71 -7.74
CA SER A 166 -1.62 25.11 -8.11
C SER A 166 -2.53 24.94 -6.88
N PRO A 167 -3.82 24.64 -7.05
CA PRO A 167 -4.68 24.21 -5.95
C PRO A 167 -4.11 23.03 -5.17
N ILE A 168 -3.51 22.05 -5.86
CA ILE A 168 -2.83 20.90 -5.25
C ILE A 168 -1.61 21.37 -4.43
N GLY A 169 -0.78 22.23 -5.01
CA GLY A 169 0.38 22.80 -4.33
C GLY A 169 0.01 23.60 -3.07
N LYS A 170 -1.14 24.26 -3.05
CA LYS A 170 -1.65 24.95 -1.86
C LYS A 170 -2.05 23.97 -0.75
N ILE A 171 -2.58 22.80 -1.10
CA ILE A 171 -2.88 21.74 -0.12
C ILE A 171 -1.57 21.26 0.51
N GLN A 172 -0.56 20.95 -0.30
CA GLN A 172 0.74 20.53 0.20
C GLN A 172 1.39 21.62 1.09
N GLN A 173 1.36 22.88 0.65
CA GLN A 173 1.85 23.98 1.47
C GLN A 173 1.10 24.09 2.82
N SER A 174 -0.21 23.82 2.84
CA SER A 174 -0.97 23.84 4.08
C SER A 174 -0.56 22.72 5.03
N ALA A 175 -0.23 21.55 4.50
CA ALA A 175 0.29 20.44 5.29
C ALA A 175 1.66 20.74 5.87
N VAL A 176 2.58 21.31 5.08
CA VAL A 176 3.89 21.79 5.57
C VAL A 176 3.72 22.80 6.71
N LYS A 177 2.90 23.85 6.51
CA LYS A 177 2.61 24.83 7.55
C LYS A 177 1.98 24.23 8.81
N TRP A 178 1.22 23.16 8.66
CA TRP A 178 0.66 22.47 9.80
C TRP A 178 1.74 21.77 10.62
N VAL A 179 2.65 21.05 9.93
CA VAL A 179 3.80 20.39 10.58
C VAL A 179 4.74 21.42 11.21
N ASP A 180 5.04 22.53 10.52
CA ASP A 180 5.87 23.63 11.07
C ASP A 180 5.27 24.21 12.36
N LYS A 181 3.95 24.29 12.44
CA LYS A 181 3.26 24.88 13.58
C LYS A 181 3.07 23.91 14.75
N TYR A 182 2.74 22.66 14.48
CA TYR A 182 2.31 21.71 15.50
C TYR A 182 3.32 20.59 15.76
N GLY A 183 4.34 20.45 14.89
CA GLY A 183 5.32 19.37 14.93
C GLY A 183 4.82 18.08 14.30
N ASP A 184 5.61 17.04 14.50
CA ASP A 184 5.27 15.68 14.13
C ASP A 184 4.05 15.19 14.95
N PRO A 185 3.03 14.59 14.32
CA PRO A 185 1.91 14.01 15.04
C PRO A 185 2.26 12.82 15.95
N GLY A 186 3.48 12.26 15.76
CA GLY A 186 3.97 11.12 16.51
C GLY A 186 3.58 9.78 15.88
N VAL A 187 4.03 8.70 16.51
CA VAL A 187 3.82 7.34 16.02
C VAL A 187 2.37 6.92 16.14
N MET A 188 1.80 6.43 15.05
CA MET A 188 0.44 5.90 15.05
C MET A 188 0.35 4.63 15.89
N TYR A 189 -0.57 4.63 16.86
CA TYR A 189 -0.85 3.46 17.66
C TYR A 189 -1.76 2.46 16.93
N THR A 190 -1.24 1.28 16.66
CA THR A 190 -1.94 0.17 16.00
C THR A 190 -1.88 -1.06 16.92
N PRO A 191 -2.92 -1.32 17.70
CA PRO A 191 -2.91 -2.39 18.72
C PRO A 191 -3.02 -3.79 18.15
N VAL A 192 -3.38 -3.95 16.88
CA VAL A 192 -3.62 -5.26 16.25
C VAL A 192 -2.52 -5.55 15.24
N ALA A 193 -1.87 -6.70 15.36
CA ALA A 193 -1.08 -7.28 14.29
C ALA A 193 -1.91 -8.35 13.58
N LEU A 194 -2.14 -8.20 12.29
CA LEU A 194 -2.62 -9.26 11.42
C LEU A 194 -1.41 -9.98 10.83
N MET A 195 -1.12 -11.17 11.33
CA MET A 195 -0.02 -11.99 10.84
C MET A 195 -0.50 -12.90 9.72
N THR A 196 0.12 -12.78 8.54
CA THR A 196 -0.20 -13.57 7.35
C THR A 196 0.91 -14.58 7.07
N ASP A 197 0.59 -15.66 6.36
CA ASP A 197 1.62 -16.55 5.84
C ASP A 197 2.60 -15.81 4.92
N PHE A 198 3.87 -16.23 4.96
CA PHE A 198 4.92 -15.56 4.20
C PHE A 198 4.70 -15.59 2.69
N PHE A 199 4.16 -16.66 2.15
CA PHE A 199 3.91 -16.83 0.72
C PHE A 199 2.45 -16.55 0.29
N SER A 200 1.64 -15.98 1.16
CA SER A 200 0.24 -15.66 0.89
C SER A 200 -0.03 -14.15 0.99
N GLY A 201 -1.23 -13.73 0.60
CA GLY A 201 -1.62 -12.30 0.69
C GLY A 201 -1.09 -11.41 -0.44
N TRP A 202 -0.68 -11.96 -1.57
CA TRP A 202 -0.22 -11.20 -2.73
C TRP A 202 -1.37 -10.70 -3.61
N SER A 203 -2.47 -11.43 -3.56
CA SER A 203 -3.74 -11.01 -4.10
C SER A 203 -4.84 -11.67 -3.29
N PHE A 204 -6.02 -11.08 -3.31
CA PHE A 204 -7.13 -11.55 -2.51
C PHE A 204 -8.17 -12.26 -3.39
N PRO A 205 -8.69 -13.44 -2.98
CA PRO A 205 -9.61 -14.23 -3.80
C PRO A 205 -10.85 -13.48 -4.27
N ARG A 206 -11.38 -12.59 -3.44
CA ARG A 206 -12.62 -11.86 -3.69
C ARG A 206 -12.42 -10.40 -4.08
N HIS A 207 -11.20 -9.96 -4.23
CA HIS A 207 -10.88 -8.58 -4.55
C HIS A 207 -10.48 -8.41 -6.01
N LEU A 208 -10.38 -7.17 -6.46
CA LEU A 208 -9.87 -6.74 -7.76
C LEU A 208 -8.57 -7.45 -8.16
N TYR A 209 -7.66 -7.66 -7.22
CA TYR A 209 -6.39 -8.36 -7.44
C TYR A 209 -6.54 -9.84 -7.78
N SER A 210 -7.73 -10.41 -7.63
CA SER A 210 -8.05 -11.76 -8.12
C SER A 210 -8.16 -11.83 -9.64
N ARG A 211 -8.33 -10.68 -10.31
CA ARG A 211 -8.44 -10.62 -11.78
C ARG A 211 -7.13 -11.04 -12.44
N GLN A 212 -7.27 -11.71 -13.58
CA GLN A 212 -6.12 -12.27 -14.29
C GLN A 212 -5.04 -11.23 -14.62
N ALA A 213 -5.42 -9.99 -14.92
CA ALA A 213 -4.50 -8.89 -15.20
C ALA A 213 -3.58 -8.53 -14.01
N TYR A 214 -4.01 -8.88 -12.79
CA TYR A 214 -3.31 -8.58 -11.54
C TYR A 214 -2.89 -9.81 -10.77
N LYS A 215 -3.04 -10.98 -11.35
CA LYS A 215 -2.52 -12.22 -10.76
C LYS A 215 -1.01 -12.25 -10.88
N VAL A 216 -0.36 -11.73 -9.91
CA VAL A 216 1.09 -11.70 -9.76
C VAL A 216 1.69 -13.10 -9.82
N TRP A 217 0.97 -14.06 -9.32
CA TRP A 217 1.36 -15.47 -9.27
C TRP A 217 0.95 -16.27 -10.50
N GLY A 218 0.53 -15.63 -11.58
CA GLY A 218 0.05 -16.33 -12.75
C GLY A 218 -1.16 -17.22 -12.43
N ASN A 219 -1.06 -18.49 -12.70
CA ASN A 219 -2.13 -19.46 -12.47
C ASN A 219 -1.97 -20.29 -11.17
N LEU A 220 -1.08 -19.88 -10.27
CA LEU A 220 -0.97 -20.56 -8.98
C LEU A 220 -2.28 -20.41 -8.20
N PRO A 221 -2.77 -21.50 -7.60
CA PRO A 221 -4.05 -21.50 -6.88
C PRO A 221 -3.95 -20.65 -5.62
N TYR A 222 -5.10 -20.14 -5.17
CA TYR A 222 -5.24 -19.62 -3.81
C TYR A 222 -5.21 -20.77 -2.81
N GLU A 223 -4.59 -20.52 -1.66
CA GLU A 223 -4.45 -21.46 -0.56
C GLU A 223 -5.22 -20.97 0.66
N LEU A 224 -5.38 -21.81 1.68
CA LEU A 224 -6.15 -21.46 2.87
C LEU A 224 -5.70 -20.14 3.52
N PRO A 225 -4.40 -19.85 3.67
CA PRO A 225 -3.96 -18.57 4.24
C PRO A 225 -4.41 -17.34 3.45
N ASP A 226 -4.58 -17.44 2.13
CA ASP A 226 -5.12 -16.32 1.33
C ASP A 226 -6.57 -16.04 1.68
N TYR A 227 -7.38 -17.08 1.83
CA TYR A 227 -8.79 -16.95 2.21
C TYR A 227 -8.95 -16.45 3.65
N LEU A 228 -8.07 -16.88 4.55
CA LEU A 228 -8.06 -16.40 5.94
C LEU A 228 -7.70 -14.91 5.99
N THR A 229 -6.66 -14.50 5.25
CA THR A 229 -6.26 -13.09 5.14
C THR A 229 -7.39 -12.26 4.55
N ASP A 230 -7.99 -12.70 3.44
CA ASP A 230 -9.11 -12.03 2.79
C ASP A 230 -10.31 -11.87 3.74
N GLY A 231 -10.66 -12.93 4.48
CA GLY A 231 -11.73 -12.90 5.47
C GLY A 231 -11.44 -11.94 6.63
N MET A 232 -10.21 -11.92 7.13
CA MET A 232 -9.82 -11.00 8.21
C MET A 232 -9.76 -9.55 7.77
N LEU A 233 -9.34 -9.29 6.55
CA LEU A 233 -9.39 -7.94 6.00
C LEU A 233 -10.82 -7.43 5.85
N ASP A 234 -11.77 -8.29 5.51
CA ASP A 234 -13.19 -7.91 5.45
C ASP A 234 -13.77 -7.59 6.85
N VAL A 235 -13.27 -8.24 7.89
CA VAL A 235 -13.62 -7.92 9.29
C VAL A 235 -13.03 -6.58 9.72
N LEU A 236 -11.75 -6.35 9.41
CA LEU A 236 -11.02 -5.12 9.80
C LEU A 236 -11.44 -3.90 8.95
N TYR A 237 -11.76 -4.12 7.69
CA TYR A 237 -12.11 -3.11 6.71
C TYR A 237 -13.37 -3.55 5.94
N PRO A 238 -14.56 -3.45 6.55
CA PRO A 238 -15.80 -3.94 5.95
C PRO A 238 -16.05 -3.36 4.56
N GLY A 239 -16.32 -4.23 3.60
CA GLY A 239 -16.58 -3.83 2.22
C GLY A 239 -15.34 -3.52 1.39
N TYR A 240 -14.14 -3.88 1.86
CA TYR A 240 -12.90 -3.60 1.13
C TYR A 240 -12.87 -4.25 -0.26
N GLN A 241 -13.56 -5.36 -0.44
CA GLN A 241 -13.61 -6.10 -1.69
C GLN A 241 -14.29 -5.30 -2.81
N ASP A 242 -15.23 -4.42 -2.45
CA ASP A 242 -15.94 -3.52 -3.37
C ASP A 242 -15.30 -2.12 -3.44
N ALA A 243 -14.31 -1.84 -2.61
CA ALA A 243 -13.71 -0.54 -2.45
C ALA A 243 -12.37 -0.45 -3.21
N SER A 244 -12.41 -0.58 -4.52
CA SER A 244 -11.25 -0.47 -5.38
C SER A 244 -11.41 0.68 -6.38
N TYR A 245 -10.39 1.05 -7.12
CA TYR A 245 -10.46 2.12 -8.12
C TYR A 245 -10.80 1.62 -9.52
N TYR A 246 -11.12 0.37 -9.63
CA TYR A 246 -11.41 -0.24 -10.92
C TYR A 246 -12.84 0.01 -11.37
N LYS A 247 -13.03 -0.25 -12.64
CA LYS A 247 -14.27 -0.05 -13.39
C LYS A 247 -15.55 -0.59 -12.75
N ASP A 248 -15.43 -1.60 -11.88
CA ASP A 248 -16.57 -2.22 -11.19
C ASP A 248 -16.66 -1.82 -9.72
N GLU A 249 -15.89 -0.78 -9.33
CA GLU A 249 -15.86 -0.29 -7.97
C GLU A 249 -17.19 0.32 -7.57
N ARG A 250 -17.57 0.05 -6.34
CA ARG A 250 -18.86 0.49 -5.80
C ARG A 250 -18.74 1.57 -4.75
N GLY A 251 -17.56 1.84 -4.26
CA GLY A 251 -17.37 2.89 -3.28
C GLY A 251 -16.08 2.82 -2.49
N PHE A 252 -16.04 3.62 -1.45
CA PHE A 252 -14.95 3.66 -0.49
C PHE A 252 -15.15 2.63 0.61
N ILE A 253 -14.05 2.20 1.23
CA ILE A 253 -14.11 1.39 2.45
C ILE A 253 -14.97 2.15 3.48
N THR A 254 -15.94 1.47 4.02
CA THR A 254 -16.78 2.01 5.07
C THR A 254 -15.93 2.26 6.32
N PRO A 255 -15.94 3.48 6.88
CA PRO A 255 -15.25 3.73 8.14
C PRO A 255 -15.76 2.81 9.23
N ASN A 256 -14.87 2.12 9.92
CA ASN A 256 -15.24 1.37 11.11
C ASN A 256 -15.08 2.25 12.36
N PRO A 257 -15.74 1.92 13.48
CA PRO A 257 -15.69 2.74 14.69
C PRO A 257 -14.31 2.73 15.39
N TYR A 258 -13.41 1.85 14.98
CA TYR A 258 -12.10 1.69 15.59
C TYR A 258 -10.99 2.41 14.81
N GLY A 259 -11.25 2.82 13.57
CA GLY A 259 -10.25 3.41 12.67
C GLY A 259 -9.22 2.38 12.17
N ASP A 260 -8.05 2.87 11.80
CA ASP A 260 -6.96 2.06 11.26
C ASP A 260 -6.13 1.45 12.38
N ILE A 261 -6.61 0.38 12.97
CA ILE A 261 -6.05 -0.24 14.18
C ILE A 261 -5.06 -1.37 13.91
N ALA A 262 -4.90 -1.80 12.66
CA ALA A 262 -4.12 -2.98 12.33
C ALA A 262 -2.89 -2.68 11.48
N ASP A 263 -1.84 -3.43 11.74
CA ASP A 263 -0.69 -3.59 10.84
C ASP A 263 -0.60 -5.03 10.38
N CYS A 264 -0.31 -5.24 9.09
CA CYS A 264 -0.10 -6.57 8.54
C CYS A 264 1.36 -6.95 8.68
N LEU A 265 1.63 -8.06 9.33
CA LEU A 265 2.97 -8.64 9.50
C LEU A 265 3.05 -9.98 8.78
N MET A 266 4.25 -10.39 8.41
CA MET A 266 4.48 -11.72 7.87
C MET A 266 4.79 -12.73 8.99
N SER A 267 4.55 -14.02 8.71
CA SER A 267 4.74 -15.11 9.67
C SER A 267 6.18 -15.25 10.20
N ASP A 268 7.15 -14.66 9.52
CA ASP A 268 8.55 -14.61 9.97
C ASP A 268 8.89 -13.40 10.84
N ALA A 269 7.91 -12.54 11.17
CA ALA A 269 8.16 -11.37 12.02
C ALA A 269 8.87 -11.75 13.34
N PRO A 270 9.92 -11.02 13.74
CA PRO A 270 10.66 -11.34 14.95
C PRO A 270 9.82 -11.11 16.21
N LEU A 271 10.10 -11.87 17.28
CA LEU A 271 9.34 -11.77 18.53
C LEU A 271 9.29 -10.38 19.13
N TRP A 272 10.36 -9.60 18.99
CA TRP A 272 10.40 -8.24 19.52
C TRP A 272 9.43 -7.29 18.80
N VAL A 273 9.12 -7.55 17.53
CA VAL A 273 8.08 -6.84 16.80
C VAL A 273 6.71 -7.28 17.31
N LEU A 274 6.46 -8.58 17.36
CA LEU A 274 5.17 -9.14 17.79
C LEU A 274 4.79 -8.68 19.22
N LYS A 275 5.77 -8.54 20.11
CA LYS A 275 5.58 -8.05 21.51
C LYS A 275 5.08 -6.60 21.58
N GLN A 276 5.15 -5.83 20.52
CA GLN A 276 4.62 -4.45 20.49
C GLN A 276 3.10 -4.40 20.33
N TYR A 277 2.48 -5.52 19.96
CA TYR A 277 1.04 -5.59 19.69
C TYR A 277 0.31 -6.33 20.82
N PRO A 278 -0.65 -5.67 21.46
CA PRO A 278 -1.51 -6.31 22.47
C PRO A 278 -2.38 -7.45 21.89
N VAL A 279 -2.72 -7.36 20.60
CA VAL A 279 -3.56 -8.33 19.92
C VAL A 279 -2.84 -8.86 18.69
N LEU A 280 -2.72 -10.18 18.61
CA LEU A 280 -2.19 -10.88 17.44
C LEU A 280 -3.30 -11.72 16.82
N VAL A 281 -3.66 -11.39 15.59
CA VAL A 281 -4.60 -12.15 14.75
C VAL A 281 -3.77 -12.93 13.74
N ILE A 282 -4.00 -14.23 13.65
CA ILE A 282 -3.23 -15.12 12.80
C ILE A 282 -4.09 -15.61 11.66
N ALA A 283 -3.76 -15.19 10.45
CA ALA A 283 -4.38 -15.62 9.21
C ALA A 283 -3.48 -16.63 8.48
N ASP A 284 -3.15 -17.71 9.18
CA ASP A 284 -2.22 -18.74 8.73
C ASP A 284 -2.55 -20.07 9.40
N GLU A 285 -2.05 -21.17 8.82
CA GLU A 285 -1.95 -22.46 9.49
C GLU A 285 -0.71 -22.45 10.39
N LEU A 286 -0.95 -22.52 11.70
CA LEU A 286 0.15 -22.54 12.65
C LEU A 286 0.96 -23.83 12.54
N HIS A 287 2.16 -23.73 12.02
CA HIS A 287 3.14 -24.79 12.12
C HIS A 287 3.67 -24.92 13.56
N PRO A 288 4.09 -26.11 14.02
CA PRO A 288 4.53 -26.33 15.41
C PRO A 288 5.56 -25.31 15.90
N GLY A 289 6.49 -24.89 15.05
CA GLY A 289 7.50 -23.88 15.39
C GLY A 289 6.92 -22.48 15.57
N GLN A 290 5.91 -22.10 14.82
CA GLN A 290 5.21 -20.83 14.96
C GLN A 290 4.35 -20.82 16.22
N GLU A 291 3.66 -21.90 16.49
CA GLU A 291 2.87 -22.05 17.71
C GLU A 291 3.74 -21.89 18.96
N GLN A 292 4.90 -22.52 18.99
CA GLN A 292 5.86 -22.36 20.10
C GLN A 292 6.33 -20.91 20.26
N ARG A 293 6.63 -20.22 19.15
CA ARG A 293 7.01 -18.80 19.17
C ARG A 293 5.88 -17.93 19.73
N ILE A 294 4.64 -18.16 19.31
CA ILE A 294 3.49 -17.37 19.77
C ILE A 294 3.20 -17.63 21.25
N ARG A 295 3.31 -18.88 21.69
CA ARG A 295 3.18 -19.24 23.13
C ARG A 295 4.23 -18.52 23.99
N ALA A 296 5.42 -18.25 23.44
CA ALA A 296 6.47 -17.51 24.13
C ALA A 296 6.22 -15.98 24.25
N LEU A 297 5.15 -15.47 23.65
CA LEU A 297 4.71 -14.08 23.82
C LEU A 297 3.89 -13.87 25.11
N ARG A 298 3.38 -14.94 25.66
CA ARG A 298 2.64 -14.93 26.94
C ARG A 298 3.62 -15.01 28.10
#